data_68ba5b827f84fb5fa3c833f4083182b6
#
_entry.id   68ba5b827f84fb5fa3c833f4083182b6
#
_cell.length_a   1.000
_cell.length_b   1.000
_cell.length_c   1.000
_cell.angle_alpha   90.00
_cell.angle_beta   90.00
_cell.angle_gamma   90.00
#
_symmetry.space_group_name_H-M   'P 1'
#
loop_
_entity.id
_entity.type
_entity.pdbx_description
1 polymer ?
#
loop_
_entity_poly.entity_id
_entity_poly.type
_entity_poly.pdbx_seq_one_letter_code
_entity_poly.pdbx_strand_id
1 'polypeptide(L)'
;GAIRKLIIHGTDADAMVCGELNIRYVLGPGENKIMTHTQTETSFDFLPSAYIYIEELYDDGTVSGYRISGGGYGHGIGMSQNAVSAMVKRGMKYDDVLEFFYNNVDIVNIY
;
A
#
# COMPACT_ATOMS: atom_id res chain seq x y z
N GLY A 1 4.68 8.40 3.70
CA GLY A 1 5.18 7.14 3.11
C GLY A 1 4.33 5.95 3.52
N ALA A 2 4.65 4.77 3.04
CA ALA A 2 3.98 3.54 3.45
C ALA A 2 4.26 3.23 4.94
N ILE A 3 3.24 2.74 5.64
CA ILE A 3 3.41 2.25 7.02
C ILE A 3 4.26 0.98 6.99
N ARG A 4 5.33 0.93 7.80
CA ARG A 4 6.22 -0.22 7.91
C ARG A 4 6.12 -0.95 9.25
N LYS A 5 5.49 -0.31 10.22
CA LYS A 5 5.30 -0.82 11.58
C LYS A 5 3.94 -0.40 12.08
N LEU A 6 3.15 -1.35 12.55
CA LEU A 6 1.86 -1.17 13.20
C LEU A 6 1.98 -1.68 14.63
N ILE A 7 1.56 -0.87 15.59
CA ILE A 7 1.44 -1.28 16.99
C ILE A 7 -0.05 -1.31 17.31
N ILE A 8 -0.51 -2.41 17.85
CA ILE A 8 -1.88 -2.62 18.28
C ILE A 8 -1.86 -2.71 19.80
N HIS A 9 -2.45 -1.75 20.47
CA HIS A 9 -2.56 -1.73 21.93
C HIS A 9 -3.77 -2.56 22.34
N GLY A 10 -3.49 -3.67 23.01
CA GLY A 10 -4.52 -4.55 23.56
C GLY A 10 -4.72 -4.33 25.06
N THR A 11 -5.75 -4.93 25.63
CA THR A 11 -6.04 -4.85 27.07
C THR A 11 -5.01 -5.59 27.92
N ASP A 12 -4.49 -6.70 27.43
CA ASP A 12 -3.55 -7.57 28.17
C ASP A 12 -2.10 -7.40 27.69
N ALA A 13 -1.89 -7.12 26.42
CA ALA A 13 -0.58 -6.93 25.81
C ALA A 13 -0.66 -6.17 24.49
N ASP A 14 0.45 -5.53 24.14
CA ASP A 14 0.62 -4.90 22.82
C ASP A 14 1.10 -5.93 21.80
N ALA A 15 0.60 -5.81 20.58
CA ALA A 15 1.09 -6.56 19.43
C ALA A 15 1.78 -5.63 18.43
N MET A 16 2.87 -6.10 17.82
CA MET A 16 3.59 -5.37 16.80
C MET A 16 3.64 -6.15 15.50
N VAL A 17 3.21 -5.51 14.42
CA VAL A 17 3.27 -6.06 13.06
C VAL A 17 4.28 -5.27 12.26
N CYS A 18 5.28 -5.93 11.71
CA CYS A 18 6.32 -5.34 10.87
C CYS A 18 6.19 -5.80 9.42
N GLY A 19 6.55 -4.91 8.50
CA GLY A 19 6.53 -5.16 7.07
C GLY A 19 5.19 -4.77 6.44
N GLU A 20 5.26 -4.09 5.30
CA GLU A 20 4.08 -3.51 4.64
C GLU A 20 3.06 -4.60 4.26
N LEU A 21 3.52 -5.73 3.76
CA LEU A 21 2.64 -6.82 3.34
C LEU A 21 1.87 -7.42 4.53
N ASN A 22 2.57 -7.67 5.65
CA ASN A 22 1.94 -8.20 6.86
C ASN A 22 0.88 -7.22 7.41
N ILE A 23 1.19 -5.92 7.39
CA ILE A 23 0.25 -4.87 7.82
C ILE A 23 -0.99 -4.86 6.93
N ARG A 24 -0.81 -4.99 5.62
CA ARG A 24 -1.92 -5.06 4.65
C ARG A 24 -2.81 -6.27 4.89
N TYR A 25 -2.24 -7.41 5.28
CA TYR A 25 -3.02 -8.60 5.64
C TYR A 25 -3.77 -8.42 6.96
N VAL A 26 -3.09 -7.94 8.01
CA VAL A 26 -3.71 -7.76 9.34
C VAL A 26 -4.84 -6.74 9.32
N LEU A 27 -4.66 -5.65 8.55
CA LEU A 27 -5.67 -4.61 8.38
C LEU A 27 -6.61 -4.89 7.18
N GLY A 28 -6.48 -6.04 6.56
CA GLY A 28 -7.32 -6.42 5.43
C GLY A 28 -8.81 -6.36 5.76
N PRO A 29 -9.66 -6.15 4.78
CA PRO A 29 -11.07 -5.91 5.00
C PRO A 29 -11.84 -7.12 5.53
N GLY A 30 -11.27 -8.33 5.48
CA GLY A 30 -12.00 -9.54 5.83
C GLY A 30 -13.29 -9.66 5.01
N GLU A 31 -14.43 -9.66 5.68
CA GLU A 31 -15.75 -9.64 5.02
C GLU A 31 -16.19 -8.24 4.57
N ASN A 32 -15.50 -7.18 5.04
CA ASN A 32 -15.80 -5.82 4.66
C ASN A 32 -15.30 -5.53 3.23
N LYS A 33 -15.89 -4.53 2.61
CA LYS A 33 -15.51 -4.07 1.28
C LYS A 33 -14.78 -2.73 1.37
N ILE A 34 -13.92 -2.49 0.40
CA ILE A 34 -13.24 -1.22 0.24
C ILE A 34 -14.03 -0.34 -0.72
N MET A 35 -14.39 0.86 -0.26
CA MET A 35 -14.97 1.88 -1.12
C MET A 35 -13.87 2.55 -1.94
N THR A 36 -13.95 2.47 -3.25
CA THR A 36 -12.99 3.10 -4.16
C THR A 36 -13.33 4.59 -4.39
N HIS A 37 -12.39 5.34 -4.97
CA HIS A 37 -12.60 6.74 -5.34
C HIS A 37 -13.76 6.94 -6.35
N THR A 38 -14.12 5.89 -7.09
CA THR A 38 -15.30 5.88 -7.99
C THR A 38 -16.60 5.52 -7.27
N GLN A 39 -16.58 5.46 -5.93
CA GLN A 39 -17.70 5.05 -5.09
C GLN A 39 -18.21 3.63 -5.40
N THR A 40 -17.32 2.78 -5.84
CA THR A 40 -17.61 1.36 -6.09
C THR A 40 -17.05 0.53 -4.95
N GLU A 41 -17.87 -0.33 -4.38
CA GLU A 41 -17.42 -1.32 -3.41
C GLU A 41 -16.67 -2.45 -4.12
N THR A 42 -15.49 -2.76 -3.62
CA THR A 42 -14.64 -3.83 -4.17
C THR A 42 -14.11 -4.70 -3.04
N SER A 43 -14.11 -6.00 -3.25
CA SER A 43 -13.52 -6.96 -2.33
C SER A 43 -12.05 -7.15 -2.64
N PHE A 44 -11.24 -7.22 -1.59
CA PHE A 44 -9.82 -7.53 -1.65
C PHE A 44 -9.48 -8.51 -0.51
N ASP A 45 -8.55 -9.42 -0.75
CA ASP A 45 -8.08 -10.34 0.30
C ASP A 45 -7.25 -9.62 1.38
N PHE A 46 -6.63 -8.49 1.01
CA PHE A 46 -5.84 -7.62 1.88
C PHE A 46 -5.84 -6.19 1.34
N LEU A 47 -5.41 -5.21 2.13
CA LEU A 47 -5.38 -3.81 1.69
C LEU A 47 -4.55 -3.63 0.42
N PRO A 48 -5.00 -2.82 -0.55
CA PRO A 48 -4.30 -2.59 -1.82
C PRO A 48 -2.88 -2.05 -1.67
N SER A 49 -2.62 -1.29 -0.60
CA SER A 49 -1.30 -0.74 -0.27
C SER A 49 -1.16 -0.49 1.23
N ALA A 50 0.04 -0.15 1.69
CA ALA A 50 0.30 0.35 3.05
C ALA A 50 0.43 1.89 3.11
N TYR A 51 0.01 2.60 2.08
CA TYR A 51 -0.13 4.06 2.08
C TYR A 51 -1.50 4.42 2.65
N ILE A 52 -1.63 4.30 3.95
CA ILE A 52 -2.89 4.43 4.66
C ILE A 52 -2.80 5.43 5.81
N TYR A 53 -3.95 5.95 6.18
CA TYR A 53 -4.23 6.71 7.38
C TYR A 53 -5.32 5.99 8.15
N ILE A 54 -5.16 5.87 9.47
CA ILE A 54 -6.11 5.22 10.36
C ILE A 54 -6.69 6.29 11.28
N GLU A 55 -8.00 6.32 11.36
CA GLU A 55 -8.79 7.24 12.18
C GLU A 55 -9.63 6.42 13.14
N GLU A 56 -9.58 6.78 14.43
CA GLU A 56 -10.45 6.18 15.44
C GLU A 56 -11.86 6.75 15.33
N LEU A 57 -12.84 5.89 15.38
CA LEU A 57 -14.25 6.26 15.45
C LEU A 57 -14.72 6.09 16.88
N TYR A 58 -15.46 7.07 17.39
CA TYR A 58 -15.94 7.10 18.76
C TYR A 58 -17.45 7.05 18.80
N ASP A 59 -17.99 6.35 19.80
CA ASP A 59 -19.38 6.35 20.21
C ASP A 59 -19.43 6.54 21.72
N ASP A 60 -20.15 7.57 22.17
CA ASP A 60 -20.22 7.98 23.58
C ASP A 60 -18.84 8.06 24.31
N GLY A 61 -17.82 8.56 23.59
CA GLY A 61 -16.47 8.71 24.13
C GLY A 61 -15.63 7.43 24.20
N THR A 62 -16.16 6.33 23.69
CA THR A 62 -15.46 5.04 23.60
C THR A 62 -15.13 4.74 22.13
N VAL A 63 -13.94 4.20 21.87
CA VAL A 63 -13.57 3.77 20.51
C VAL A 63 -14.52 2.65 20.07
N SER A 64 -15.32 2.93 19.03
CA SER A 64 -16.29 2.01 18.45
C SER A 64 -15.79 1.33 17.18
N GLY A 65 -14.69 1.80 16.61
CA GLY A 65 -14.12 1.24 15.39
C GLY A 65 -13.01 2.09 14.79
N TYR A 66 -12.58 1.74 13.61
CA TYR A 66 -11.52 2.42 12.87
C TYR A 66 -11.95 2.66 11.42
N ARG A 67 -11.64 3.85 10.91
CA ARG A 67 -11.73 4.15 9.50
C ARG A 67 -10.34 4.11 8.90
N ILE A 68 -10.16 3.29 7.87
CA ILE A 68 -8.89 3.21 7.13
C ILE A 68 -9.09 3.88 5.78
N SER A 69 -8.30 4.90 5.51
CA SER A 69 -8.28 5.62 4.24
C SER A 69 -6.89 5.53 3.63
N GLY A 70 -6.80 5.42 2.32
CA GLY A 70 -5.50 5.29 1.69
C GLY A 70 -5.53 5.39 0.18
N GLY A 71 -4.38 5.15 -0.42
CA GLY A 71 -4.21 5.20 -1.87
C GLY A 71 -3.10 4.30 -2.37
N GLY A 72 -3.04 4.13 -3.68
CA GLY A 72 -2.04 3.29 -4.33
C GLY A 72 -2.42 1.82 -4.40
N TYR A 73 -1.60 1.08 -5.15
CA TYR A 73 -1.75 -0.35 -5.35
C TYR A 73 -0.36 -1.01 -5.41
N GLY A 74 -0.10 -1.96 -4.49
CA GLY A 74 1.17 -2.65 -4.39
C GLY A 74 2.06 -2.15 -3.24
N HIS A 75 3.32 -2.59 -3.24
CA HIS A 75 4.28 -2.36 -2.14
C HIS A 75 4.91 -0.95 -2.15
N GLY A 76 4.95 -0.27 -3.29
CA GLY A 76 5.53 1.09 -3.41
C GLY A 76 7.05 1.18 -3.22
N ILE A 77 7.78 0.07 -3.39
CA ILE A 77 9.23 0.01 -3.12
C ILE A 77 10.05 -0.05 -4.41
N GLY A 78 9.44 -0.34 -5.53
CA GLY A 78 10.16 -0.53 -6.77
C GLY A 78 9.37 -0.10 -7.99
N MET A 79 9.76 -0.63 -9.13
CA MET A 79 9.21 -0.31 -10.43
C MET A 79 7.74 -0.74 -10.54
N SER A 80 6.87 0.20 -10.90
CA SER A 80 5.45 -0.07 -11.14
C SER A 80 5.24 -0.71 -12.50
N GLN A 81 4.73 -1.94 -12.55
CA GLN A 81 4.42 -2.64 -13.80
C GLN A 81 3.45 -1.88 -14.71
N ASN A 82 2.43 -1.24 -14.10
CA ASN A 82 1.46 -0.45 -14.85
C ASN A 82 2.09 0.81 -15.44
N ALA A 83 2.95 1.49 -14.68
CA ALA A 83 3.66 2.66 -15.17
C ALA A 83 4.65 2.27 -16.28
N VAL A 84 5.41 1.19 -16.12
CA VAL A 84 6.29 0.66 -17.19
C VAL A 84 5.51 0.40 -18.47
N SER A 85 4.38 -0.30 -18.37
CA SER A 85 3.53 -0.57 -19.55
C SER A 85 3.08 0.73 -20.24
N ALA A 86 2.74 1.76 -19.47
CA ALA A 86 2.35 3.07 -20.02
C ALA A 86 3.54 3.81 -20.66
N MET A 87 4.73 3.74 -20.06
CA MET A 87 5.95 4.36 -20.56
C MET A 87 6.41 3.72 -21.86
N VAL A 88 6.43 2.39 -21.93
CA VAL A 88 6.78 1.64 -23.15
C VAL A 88 5.79 1.92 -24.29
N LYS A 89 4.50 1.99 -24.00
CA LYS A 89 3.48 2.38 -24.99
C LYS A 89 3.68 3.81 -25.55
N ARG A 90 4.35 4.66 -24.80
CA ARG A 90 4.74 6.03 -25.23
C ARG A 90 6.09 6.09 -25.94
N GLY A 91 6.74 4.93 -26.15
CA GLY A 91 8.00 4.82 -26.87
C GLY A 91 9.25 5.01 -26.02
N MET A 92 9.13 5.02 -24.67
CA MET A 92 10.31 5.05 -23.81
C MET A 92 11.10 3.74 -23.92
N LYS A 93 12.42 3.85 -23.92
CA LYS A 93 13.31 2.69 -23.95
C LYS A 93 13.47 2.11 -22.55
N TYR A 94 13.99 0.89 -22.47
CA TYR A 94 14.15 0.17 -21.19
C TYR A 94 15.13 0.87 -20.24
N ASP A 95 16.19 1.48 -20.76
CA ASP A 95 17.18 2.25 -20.03
C ASP A 95 16.54 3.48 -19.37
N ASP A 96 15.82 4.30 -20.13
CA ASP A 96 15.06 5.45 -19.61
C ASP A 96 14.06 5.03 -18.51
N VAL A 97 13.39 3.88 -18.69
CA VAL A 97 12.43 3.35 -17.70
C VAL A 97 13.13 2.92 -16.42
N LEU A 98 14.28 2.24 -16.51
CA LEU A 98 15.03 1.81 -15.34
C LEU A 98 15.58 2.99 -14.55
N GLU A 99 16.17 3.98 -15.23
CA GLU A 99 16.69 5.20 -14.62
C GLU A 99 15.58 6.05 -13.96
N PHE A 100 14.36 6.02 -14.51
CA PHE A 100 13.20 6.68 -13.88
C PHE A 100 12.84 6.10 -12.53
N PHE A 101 12.90 4.76 -12.36
CA PHE A 101 12.47 4.09 -11.13
C PHE A 101 13.58 3.90 -10.12
N TYR A 102 14.83 3.88 -10.54
CA TYR A 102 15.99 3.61 -9.69
C TYR A 102 16.99 4.76 -9.76
N ASN A 103 17.32 5.32 -8.62
CA ASN A 103 18.31 6.39 -8.51
C ASN A 103 19.73 5.82 -8.43
N ASN A 104 20.70 6.51 -9.00
CA ASN A 104 22.12 6.17 -8.94
C ASN A 104 22.42 4.75 -9.47
N VAL A 105 21.82 4.38 -10.57
CA VAL A 105 22.08 3.13 -11.27
C VAL A 105 22.74 3.43 -12.63
N ASP A 106 23.72 2.62 -13.00
CA ASP A 106 24.32 2.62 -14.32
C ASP A 106 23.90 1.34 -15.06
N ILE A 107 23.42 1.50 -16.27
CA ILE A 107 23.04 0.37 -17.12
C ILE A 107 24.24 0.01 -17.97
N VAL A 108 24.84 -1.14 -17.67
CA VAL A 108 26.03 -1.63 -18.37
C VAL A 108 25.72 -2.90 -19.15
N ASN A 109 26.34 -3.03 -20.32
CA ASN A 109 26.31 -4.27 -21.08
C ASN A 109 27.36 -5.22 -20.50
N ILE A 110 26.94 -6.43 -20.13
CA ILE A 110 27.81 -7.45 -19.53
C ILE A 110 28.23 -8.54 -20.54
N TYR A 111 27.89 -8.38 -21.82
CA TYR A 111 28.27 -9.30 -22.93
C TYR A 111 29.12 -8.57 -23.96
#